data_e8c7260b799f2609e8148b65fa1b0430
#
_entry.id   e8c7260b799f2609e8148b65fa1b0430
#
_cell.length_a   1.000
_cell.length_b   1.000
_cell.length_c   1.000
_cell.angle_alpha   90.00
_cell.angle_beta   90.00
_cell.angle_gamma   90.00
#
_symmetry.space_group_name_H-M   'P 1'
#
loop_
_entity.id
_entity.type
_entity.pdbx_description
1 polymer ?
#
loop_
_entity_poly.entity_id
_entity_poly.type
_entity_poly.pdbx_seq_one_letter_code
_entity_poly.pdbx_strand_id
1 'polypeptide(L)'
;MAIANANYEFIMIDVGTNDRVSDGGVLKNTKFWNMFENNQLQIPEPQELPNFNKKMPFVFVGDEAFQLLPNFMKPYNKQVLNDNRRIFNYRLSRARRIIENVFGILASRFKILQKPIKLSPTKAKIVVMACCHLHNLLMKQKNYIRNGE
;
A
#
# COMPACT_ATOMS: atom_id res chain seq x y z
N MET A 1 2.76 5.10 -7.62
CA MET A 1 2.78 4.00 -6.65
C MET A 1 2.25 4.47 -5.30
N ALA A 2 1.61 3.57 -4.50
CA ALA A 2 1.15 3.93 -3.15
C ALA A 2 1.17 2.74 -2.20
N ILE A 3 1.27 3.03 -0.90
CA ILE A 3 1.11 2.06 0.19
C ILE A 3 -0.04 2.57 1.07
N ALA A 4 -0.94 1.67 1.48
CA ALA A 4 -2.05 1.99 2.36
C ALA A 4 -2.07 1.07 3.60
N ASN A 5 -2.65 1.58 4.70
CA ASN A 5 -2.88 0.82 5.92
C ASN A 5 -4.27 0.17 5.94
N ALA A 6 -4.55 -0.62 6.97
CA ALA A 6 -5.83 -1.30 7.16
C ALA A 6 -7.03 -0.34 7.34
N ASN A 7 -6.78 0.92 7.68
CA ASN A 7 -7.79 1.96 7.83
C ASN A 7 -8.11 2.68 6.51
N TYR A 8 -7.63 2.15 5.38
CA TYR A 8 -7.79 2.74 4.05
C TYR A 8 -7.13 4.11 3.88
N GLU A 9 -6.07 4.40 4.64
CA GLU A 9 -5.29 5.61 4.55
C GLU A 9 -4.00 5.35 3.78
N PHE A 10 -3.59 6.28 2.92
CA PHE A 10 -2.27 6.22 2.28
C PHE A 10 -1.17 6.51 3.30
N ILE A 11 -0.20 5.60 3.42
CA ILE A 11 1.03 5.79 4.20
C ILE A 11 2.10 6.45 3.33
N MET A 12 2.16 6.04 2.06
CA MET A 12 3.10 6.56 1.07
C MET A 12 2.41 6.72 -0.27
N ILE A 13 2.75 7.79 -0.97
CA ILE A 13 2.27 8.08 -2.32
C ILE A 13 3.44 8.60 -3.14
N ASP A 14 3.64 7.99 -4.30
CA ASP A 14 4.55 8.48 -5.33
C ASP A 14 3.80 8.60 -6.66
N VAL A 15 3.80 9.80 -7.24
CA VAL A 15 3.04 10.14 -8.45
C VAL A 15 4.00 10.63 -9.52
N GLY A 16 3.85 10.11 -10.75
CA GLY A 16 4.55 10.63 -11.92
C GLY A 16 5.76 9.80 -12.35
N THR A 17 5.89 8.58 -11.88
CA THR A 17 6.87 7.62 -12.40
C THR A 17 6.35 7.01 -13.71
N ASN A 18 7.24 6.78 -14.66
CA ASN A 18 6.88 6.33 -16.03
C ASN A 18 6.47 4.84 -16.03
N ASP A 19 5.40 4.49 -16.74
CA ASP A 19 4.81 3.14 -16.89
C ASP A 19 5.75 2.09 -17.51
N ARG A 20 6.92 2.50 -18.01
CA ARG A 20 7.91 1.61 -18.62
C ARG A 20 8.77 0.83 -17.62
N VAL A 21 8.65 1.12 -16.34
CA VAL A 21 9.41 0.46 -15.27
C VAL A 21 8.46 -0.48 -14.53
N SER A 22 8.89 -1.73 -14.29
CA SER A 22 8.11 -2.68 -13.48
C SER A 22 7.82 -2.12 -12.08
N ASP A 23 6.72 -2.56 -11.46
CA ASP A 23 6.31 -2.08 -10.12
C ASP A 23 7.44 -2.20 -9.08
N GLY A 24 8.22 -3.29 -9.13
CA GLY A 24 9.39 -3.46 -8.29
C GLY A 24 10.52 -2.47 -8.59
N GLY A 25 10.70 -2.09 -9.87
CA GLY A 25 11.67 -1.07 -10.30
C GLY A 25 11.22 0.34 -9.92
N VAL A 26 9.91 0.61 -10.02
CA VAL A 26 9.34 1.90 -9.58
C VAL A 26 9.57 2.08 -8.07
N LEU A 27 9.29 1.04 -7.27
CA LEU A 27 9.46 1.09 -5.82
C LEU A 27 10.89 1.44 -5.43
N LYS A 28 11.89 0.79 -6.06
CA LYS A 28 13.32 1.00 -5.76
C LYS A 28 13.79 2.43 -5.98
N ASN A 29 13.14 3.18 -6.86
CA ASN A 29 13.47 4.57 -7.14
C ASN A 29 12.74 5.57 -6.22
N THR A 30 11.94 5.08 -5.26
CA THR A 30 11.21 5.94 -4.32
C THR A 30 12.05 6.30 -3.10
N LYS A 31 11.74 7.48 -2.50
CA LYS A 31 12.29 7.85 -1.20
C LYS A 31 11.95 6.80 -0.12
N PHE A 32 10.75 6.21 -0.20
CA PHE A 32 10.33 5.16 0.71
C PHE A 32 11.30 3.96 0.68
N TRP A 33 11.65 3.49 -0.52
CA TRP A 33 12.56 2.35 -0.65
C TRP A 33 13.95 2.66 -0.10
N ASN A 34 14.47 3.84 -0.39
CA ASN A 34 15.75 4.28 0.17
C ASN A 34 15.73 4.28 1.70
N MET A 35 14.66 4.81 2.31
CA MET A 35 14.49 4.79 3.76
C MET A 35 14.30 3.36 4.31
N PHE A 36 13.63 2.48 3.54
CA PHE A 36 13.43 1.09 3.91
C PHE A 36 14.76 0.31 3.93
N GLU A 37 15.57 0.41 2.87
CA GLU A 37 16.87 -0.26 2.77
C GLU A 37 17.89 0.22 3.82
N ASN A 38 17.81 1.48 4.20
CA ASN A 38 18.69 2.08 5.21
C ASN A 38 18.15 1.96 6.65
N ASN A 39 17.09 1.16 6.88
CA ASN A 39 16.42 1.01 8.17
C ASN A 39 15.99 2.35 8.82
N GLN A 40 15.64 3.34 7.99
CA GLN A 40 15.21 4.67 8.43
C GLN A 40 13.68 4.78 8.56
N LEU A 41 12.93 3.75 8.18
CA LEU A 41 11.50 3.68 8.45
C LEU A 41 11.30 3.29 9.92
N GLN A 42 10.44 4.04 10.59
CA GLN A 42 10.02 3.73 11.98
C GLN A 42 9.00 2.58 11.95
N ILE A 43 9.44 1.38 11.56
CA ILE A 43 8.60 0.18 11.64
C ILE A 43 8.48 -0.21 13.11
N PRO A 44 7.26 -0.42 13.63
CA PRO A 44 7.08 -0.82 15.02
C PRO A 44 7.82 -2.13 15.35
N GLU A 45 8.23 -2.27 16.60
CA GLU A 45 8.83 -3.50 17.11
C GLU A 45 7.87 -4.69 16.96
N PRO A 46 8.40 -5.92 16.76
CA PRO A 46 7.59 -7.11 16.65
C PRO A 46 6.63 -7.28 17.83
N GLN A 47 5.36 -7.55 17.55
CA GLN A 47 4.30 -7.72 18.55
C GLN A 47 3.70 -9.12 18.50
N GLU A 48 3.16 -9.57 19.64
CA GLU A 48 2.41 -10.82 19.70
C GLU A 48 1.07 -10.67 18.97
N LEU A 49 0.74 -11.66 18.16
CA LEU A 49 -0.57 -11.72 17.54
C LEU A 49 -1.60 -12.24 18.57
N PRO A 50 -2.86 -11.81 18.50
CA PRO A 50 -3.92 -12.34 19.34
C PRO A 50 -3.95 -13.88 19.27
N ASN A 51 -3.95 -14.54 20.42
CA ASN A 51 -3.93 -16.01 20.56
C ASN A 51 -2.68 -16.71 19.99
N PHE A 52 -1.55 -15.99 19.89
CA PHE A 52 -0.32 -16.56 19.37
C PHE A 52 0.89 -16.03 20.18
N ASN A 53 1.52 -16.89 20.98
CA ASN A 53 2.59 -16.52 21.91
C ASN A 53 3.95 -16.25 21.24
N LYS A 54 3.94 -15.84 19.98
CA LYS A 54 5.16 -15.51 19.23
C LYS A 54 5.09 -14.09 18.70
N LYS A 55 6.13 -13.31 18.96
CA LYS A 55 6.27 -11.97 18.38
C LYS A 55 6.49 -12.08 16.87
N MET A 56 5.70 -11.34 16.12
CA MET A 56 5.76 -11.28 14.67
C MET A 56 6.08 -9.85 14.21
N PRO A 57 6.95 -9.69 13.20
CA PRO A 57 7.28 -8.38 12.68
C PRO A 57 6.10 -7.76 11.93
N PHE A 58 6.02 -6.45 11.93
CA PHE A 58 5.19 -5.72 10.97
C PHE A 58 5.78 -5.83 9.57
N VAL A 59 4.93 -6.02 8.57
CA VAL A 59 5.35 -6.26 7.20
C VAL A 59 4.55 -5.44 6.21
N PHE A 60 5.21 -5.01 5.15
CA PHE A 60 4.54 -4.55 3.93
C PHE A 60 4.16 -5.75 3.09
N VAL A 61 3.08 -5.62 2.34
CA VAL A 61 2.55 -6.69 1.48
C VAL A 61 2.53 -6.20 0.04
N GLY A 62 3.23 -6.90 -0.83
CA GLY A 62 3.28 -6.62 -2.26
C GLY A 62 2.83 -7.79 -3.12
N ASP A 63 2.89 -7.61 -4.45
CA ASP A 63 2.62 -8.67 -5.42
C ASP A 63 3.89 -9.49 -5.78
N GLU A 64 3.80 -10.35 -6.78
CA GLU A 64 4.92 -11.19 -7.23
C GLU A 64 6.12 -10.39 -7.76
N ALA A 65 5.91 -9.16 -8.25
CA ALA A 65 6.95 -8.32 -8.83
C ALA A 65 7.95 -7.81 -7.79
N PHE A 66 7.55 -7.80 -6.52
CA PHE A 66 8.41 -7.32 -5.44
C PHE A 66 9.38 -8.39 -4.92
N GLN A 67 10.47 -7.94 -4.31
CA GLN A 67 11.43 -8.81 -3.65
C GLN A 67 10.90 -9.25 -2.28
N LEU A 68 11.13 -10.52 -1.89
CA LEU A 68 10.86 -10.99 -0.53
C LEU A 68 11.96 -10.48 0.40
N LEU A 69 11.58 -9.78 1.46
CA LEU A 69 12.49 -9.23 2.48
C LEU A 69 11.89 -9.45 3.88
N PRO A 70 12.66 -9.31 4.97
CA PRO A 70 12.17 -9.55 6.33
C PRO A 70 10.89 -8.79 6.69
N ASN A 71 10.77 -7.53 6.26
CA ASN A 71 9.60 -6.70 6.49
C ASN A 71 8.78 -6.45 5.21
N PHE A 72 8.96 -7.28 4.17
CA PHE A 72 8.23 -7.16 2.91
C PHE A 72 7.79 -8.54 2.39
N MET A 73 6.51 -8.84 2.43
CA MET A 73 5.93 -10.11 2.02
C MET A 73 5.36 -10.06 0.61
N LYS A 74 5.53 -11.18 -0.11
CA LYS A 74 4.93 -11.42 -1.42
C LYS A 74 4.33 -12.83 -1.50
N PRO A 75 3.45 -13.12 -2.48
CA PRO A 75 2.90 -14.46 -2.64
C PRO A 75 3.96 -15.48 -3.05
N TYR A 76 3.75 -16.72 -2.66
CA TYR A 76 4.49 -17.86 -3.20
C TYR A 76 4.18 -18.06 -4.69
N ASN A 77 5.18 -18.43 -5.46
CA ASN A 77 5.02 -18.75 -6.87
C ASN A 77 4.05 -19.94 -7.04
N LYS A 78 3.24 -19.91 -8.09
CA LYS A 78 2.23 -20.92 -8.41
C LYS A 78 2.82 -22.34 -8.58
N GLN A 79 4.05 -22.44 -9.03
CA GLN A 79 4.75 -23.72 -9.27
C GLN A 79 5.12 -24.50 -7.98
N VAL A 80 5.15 -23.82 -6.82
CA VAL A 80 5.58 -24.40 -5.54
C VAL A 80 4.46 -24.47 -4.51
N LEU A 81 3.19 -24.38 -4.95
CA LEU A 81 2.04 -24.33 -4.05
C LEU A 81 1.72 -25.71 -3.46
N ASN A 82 1.69 -25.77 -2.12
CA ASN A 82 1.00 -26.77 -1.32
C ASN A 82 -0.19 -26.10 -0.61
N ASP A 83 -0.99 -26.85 0.14
CA ASP A 83 -2.20 -26.33 0.77
C ASP A 83 -1.92 -25.17 1.73
N ASN A 84 -0.87 -25.25 2.55
CA ASN A 84 -0.48 -24.16 3.46
C ASN A 84 -0.11 -22.90 2.68
N ARG A 85 0.64 -23.01 1.58
CA ARG A 85 1.02 -21.89 0.73
C ARG A 85 -0.16 -21.30 -0.03
N ARG A 86 -1.13 -22.13 -0.42
CA ARG A 86 -2.40 -21.68 -1.02
C ARG A 86 -3.20 -20.84 -0.02
N ILE A 87 -3.32 -21.31 1.23
CA ILE A 87 -3.99 -20.56 2.31
C ILE A 87 -3.26 -19.25 2.57
N PHE A 88 -1.93 -19.26 2.64
CA PHE A 88 -1.12 -18.06 2.80
C PHE A 88 -1.37 -17.06 1.66
N ASN A 89 -1.26 -17.49 0.40
CA ASN A 89 -1.50 -16.65 -0.78
C ASN A 89 -2.92 -16.07 -0.80
N TYR A 90 -3.92 -16.86 -0.40
CA TYR A 90 -5.30 -16.39 -0.28
C TYR A 90 -5.43 -15.28 0.76
N ARG A 91 -4.87 -15.46 1.96
CA ARG A 91 -4.90 -14.43 3.00
C ARG A 91 -4.12 -13.17 2.59
N LEU A 92 -2.97 -13.35 1.96
CA LEU A 92 -2.16 -12.26 1.44
C LEU A 92 -2.91 -11.46 0.36
N SER A 93 -3.61 -12.14 -0.56
CA SER A 93 -4.42 -11.48 -1.59
C SER A 93 -5.54 -10.65 -0.98
N ARG A 94 -6.15 -11.10 0.12
CA ARG A 94 -7.16 -10.32 0.85
C ARG A 94 -6.56 -9.05 1.48
N ALA A 95 -5.37 -9.15 2.06
CA ALA A 95 -4.67 -7.98 2.59
C ALA A 95 -4.33 -6.97 1.47
N ARG A 96 -3.92 -7.46 0.30
CA ARG A 96 -3.62 -6.61 -0.87
C ARG A 96 -4.84 -5.89 -1.43
N ARG A 97 -6.06 -6.44 -1.30
CA ARG A 97 -7.29 -5.74 -1.75
C ARG A 97 -7.50 -4.39 -1.08
N ILE A 98 -6.87 -4.13 0.05
CA ILE A 98 -6.99 -2.84 0.72
C ILE A 98 -6.54 -1.71 -0.20
N ILE A 99 -5.39 -1.84 -0.85
CA ILE A 99 -4.92 -0.78 -1.75
C ILE A 99 -5.83 -0.59 -2.97
N GLU A 100 -6.38 -1.67 -3.53
CA GLU A 100 -7.36 -1.61 -4.62
C GLU A 100 -8.63 -0.89 -4.18
N ASN A 101 -9.13 -1.22 -2.99
CA ASN A 101 -10.29 -0.55 -2.39
C ASN A 101 -10.01 0.95 -2.13
N VAL A 102 -8.82 1.29 -1.65
CA VAL A 102 -8.42 2.69 -1.43
C VAL A 102 -8.47 3.47 -2.74
N PHE A 103 -7.93 2.93 -3.83
CA PHE A 103 -8.01 3.58 -5.14
C PHE A 103 -9.45 3.66 -5.65
N GLY A 104 -10.27 2.63 -5.43
CA GLY A 104 -11.70 2.66 -5.76
C GLY A 104 -12.46 3.76 -5.01
N ILE A 105 -12.24 3.90 -3.72
CA ILE A 105 -12.84 4.96 -2.89
C ILE A 105 -12.34 6.34 -3.34
N LEU A 106 -11.02 6.47 -3.59
CA LEU A 106 -10.42 7.72 -4.06
C LEU A 106 -11.07 8.17 -5.37
N ALA A 107 -11.13 7.28 -6.38
CA ALA A 107 -11.71 7.59 -7.69
C ALA A 107 -13.22 7.87 -7.62
N SER A 108 -13.96 7.18 -6.75
CA SER A 108 -15.38 7.43 -6.58
C SER A 108 -15.69 8.81 -5.99
N ARG A 109 -14.83 9.30 -5.09
CA ARG A 109 -14.96 10.62 -4.46
C ARG A 109 -14.50 11.76 -5.37
N PHE A 110 -13.37 11.58 -6.03
CA PHE A 110 -12.75 12.62 -6.85
C PHE A 110 -12.93 12.31 -8.33
N LYS A 111 -14.03 12.79 -8.90
CA LYS A 111 -14.43 12.54 -10.31
C LYS A 111 -13.36 12.91 -11.34
N ILE A 112 -12.45 13.83 -10.99
CA ILE A 112 -11.32 14.21 -11.84
C ILE A 112 -10.40 13.01 -12.13
N LEU A 113 -10.34 12.02 -11.26
CA LEU A 113 -9.53 10.81 -11.41
C LEU A 113 -10.17 9.73 -12.30
N GLN A 114 -11.45 9.89 -12.67
CA GLN A 114 -12.17 8.94 -13.52
C GLN A 114 -11.96 9.19 -15.02
N LYS A 115 -11.33 10.29 -15.37
CA LYS A 115 -11.07 10.70 -16.77
C LYS A 115 -9.62 11.14 -16.92
N PRO A 116 -9.06 11.09 -18.12
CA PRO A 116 -7.74 11.64 -18.38
C PRO A 116 -7.65 13.11 -17.95
N ILE A 117 -6.68 13.41 -17.10
CA ILE A 117 -6.48 14.76 -16.56
C ILE A 117 -5.80 15.61 -17.65
N LYS A 118 -6.55 16.57 -18.24
CA LYS A 118 -6.06 17.47 -19.28
C LYS A 118 -5.24 18.63 -18.72
N LEU A 119 -4.18 18.31 -17.97
CA LEU A 119 -3.24 19.28 -17.38
C LEU A 119 -1.81 18.85 -17.71
N SER A 120 -0.86 19.79 -17.59
CA SER A 120 0.55 19.41 -17.65
C SER A 120 0.90 18.38 -16.57
N PRO A 121 1.88 17.49 -16.79
CA PRO A 121 2.24 16.44 -15.82
C PRO A 121 2.50 16.97 -14.40
N THR A 122 3.17 18.12 -14.29
CA THR A 122 3.44 18.76 -13.01
C THR A 122 2.14 19.18 -12.29
N LYS A 123 1.20 19.80 -13.01
CA LYS A 123 -0.10 20.19 -12.43
C LYS A 123 -0.96 18.97 -12.08
N ALA A 124 -0.98 17.96 -12.96
CA ALA A 124 -1.69 16.71 -12.72
C ALA A 124 -1.18 16.01 -11.45
N LYS A 125 0.14 15.95 -11.24
CA LYS A 125 0.76 15.43 -10.02
C LYS A 125 0.24 16.15 -8.77
N ILE A 126 0.20 17.47 -8.77
CA ILE A 126 -0.31 18.28 -7.63
C ILE A 126 -1.77 17.94 -7.35
N VAL A 127 -2.61 17.84 -8.38
CA VAL A 127 -4.02 17.50 -8.22
C VAL A 127 -4.20 16.11 -7.62
N VAL A 128 -3.47 15.11 -8.13
CA VAL A 128 -3.54 13.74 -7.61
C VAL A 128 -3.08 13.70 -6.14
N MET A 129 -1.98 14.37 -5.80
CA MET A 129 -1.50 14.46 -4.43
C MET A 129 -2.51 15.12 -3.50
N ALA A 130 -3.15 16.22 -3.93
CA ALA A 130 -4.21 16.88 -3.16
C ALA A 130 -5.41 15.95 -2.91
N CYS A 131 -5.85 15.20 -3.93
CA CYS A 131 -6.91 14.20 -3.77
C CYS A 131 -6.56 13.13 -2.73
N CYS A 132 -5.31 12.63 -2.74
CA CYS A 132 -4.86 11.63 -1.79
C CYS A 132 -4.79 12.17 -0.35
N HIS A 133 -4.32 13.40 -0.16
CA HIS A 133 -4.30 14.04 1.17
C HIS A 133 -5.71 14.29 1.71
N LEU A 134 -6.61 14.80 0.87
CA LEU A 134 -8.02 14.97 1.24
C LEU A 134 -8.70 13.63 1.55
N HIS A 135 -8.37 12.57 0.79
CA HIS A 135 -8.84 11.23 1.08
C HIS A 135 -8.43 10.79 2.49
N ASN A 136 -7.16 10.94 2.85
CA ASN A 136 -6.67 10.60 4.18
C ASN A 136 -7.39 11.37 5.29
N LEU A 137 -7.61 12.68 5.09
CA LEU A 137 -8.37 13.51 6.03
C LEU A 137 -9.77 12.96 6.25
N LEU A 138 -10.49 12.65 5.18
CA LEU A 138 -11.84 12.10 5.24
C LEU A 138 -11.90 10.70 5.86
N MET A 139 -10.88 9.87 5.63
CA MET A 139 -10.80 8.54 6.25
C MET A 139 -10.57 8.65 7.75
N LYS A 140 -9.70 9.54 8.21
CA LYS A 140 -9.47 9.81 9.63
C LYS A 140 -10.76 10.26 10.33
N GLN A 141 -11.48 11.22 9.77
CA GLN A 141 -12.75 11.66 10.32
C GLN A 141 -13.80 10.53 10.41
N LYS A 142 -13.91 9.70 9.37
CA LYS A 142 -14.82 8.56 9.37
C LYS A 142 -14.47 7.53 10.45
N ASN A 143 -13.19 7.24 10.63
CA ASN A 143 -12.71 6.29 11.63
C ASN A 143 -12.92 6.84 13.06
N TYR A 144 -12.73 8.15 13.26
CA TYR A 144 -13.01 8.85 14.50
C TYR A 144 -14.49 8.70 14.90
N ILE A 145 -15.42 9.04 14.00
CA ILE A 145 -16.87 8.90 14.24
C ILE A 145 -17.28 7.44 14.51
N ARG A 146 -16.65 6.48 13.83
CA ARG A 146 -16.98 5.06 13.96
C ARG A 146 -16.53 4.47 15.29
N ASN A 147 -15.43 4.95 15.84
CA ASN A 147 -14.87 4.46 17.11
C ASN A 147 -15.49 5.14 18.34
N GLY A 148 -16.40 6.10 18.16
CA GLY A 148 -17.17 6.74 19.24
C GLY A 148 -16.34 7.73 20.09
N GLU A 149 -15.25 8.22 19.58
CA GLU A 149 -14.43 9.28 20.17
C GLU A 149 -14.72 10.65 19.56
#